data_808346406ea0143ed2a17bf6fdb3f28c
#
_entry.id   808346406ea0143ed2a17bf6fdb3f28c
#
_cell.length_a   1.000
_cell.length_b   1.000
_cell.length_c   1.000
_cell.angle_alpha   90.00
_cell.angle_beta   90.00
_cell.angle_gamma   90.00
#
_symmetry.space_group_name_H-M   'P 1'
#
loop_
_entity.id
_entity.type
_entity.pdbx_description
1 polymer ?
#
loop_
_entity_poly.entity_id
_entity_poly.type
_entity_poly.pdbx_seq_one_letter_code
_entity_poly.pdbx_strand_id
1 'polypeptide(L)'
;GVQKTIRIREAATDYFEDTLGDLGQIDFDTVQILFIGSGLNDYHAGNPIESVTDPYDEYTYCGAIRSIVKELREAYPDLRIIFITPPYTWYTVPEVTCEEYDLGGGVLEDYVNAEIGICEALDVEVIDIYHDYYPHDNWDDLYLYTDDGLHPNEVGREKIAQTLADYLNQTLDEE
;
A
#
# COMPACT_ATOMS: atom_id res chain seq x y z
N GLY A 1 -3.96 -2.79 -7.42
CA GLY A 1 -4.38 -1.46 -7.16
C GLY A 1 -5.79 -1.27 -6.66
N VAL A 2 -6.32 -0.05 -6.73
CA VAL A 2 -7.68 0.24 -6.26
C VAL A 2 -8.70 -0.70 -6.90
N GLN A 3 -8.65 -0.94 -8.21
CA GLN A 3 -9.57 -1.89 -8.86
C GLN A 3 -9.38 -3.32 -8.36
N LYS A 4 -8.15 -3.74 -8.09
CA LYS A 4 -7.89 -5.09 -7.61
C LYS A 4 -8.27 -5.27 -6.15
N THR A 5 -7.95 -4.31 -5.30
CA THR A 5 -8.43 -4.29 -3.91
C THR A 5 -9.96 -4.33 -3.87
N ILE A 6 -10.61 -3.63 -4.79
CA ILE A 6 -12.05 -3.69 -5.00
C ILE A 6 -12.47 -5.12 -5.38
N ARG A 7 -11.86 -5.74 -6.39
CA ARG A 7 -12.23 -7.09 -6.87
C ARG A 7 -11.98 -8.19 -5.84
N ILE A 8 -10.89 -8.14 -5.09
CA ILE A 8 -10.60 -9.12 -4.03
C ILE A 8 -11.69 -9.11 -2.95
N ARG A 9 -12.29 -7.96 -2.72
CA ARG A 9 -13.37 -7.78 -1.78
C ARG A 9 -14.77 -7.82 -2.40
N GLU A 10 -14.93 -8.22 -3.66
CA GLU A 10 -16.27 -8.41 -4.28
C GLU A 10 -17.18 -9.34 -3.47
N ALA A 11 -16.64 -10.16 -2.56
CA ALA A 11 -17.41 -10.89 -1.56
C ALA A 11 -17.98 -10.04 -0.41
N ALA A 12 -17.58 -8.75 -0.30
CA ALA A 12 -18.07 -7.78 0.69
C ALA A 12 -18.66 -6.56 -0.06
N THR A 13 -19.62 -6.82 -0.92
CA THR A 13 -20.14 -5.91 -1.96
C THR A 13 -20.59 -4.55 -1.44
N ASP A 14 -21.26 -4.49 -0.31
CA ASP A 14 -21.88 -3.25 0.18
C ASP A 14 -20.83 -2.18 0.57
N TYR A 15 -19.70 -2.60 1.13
CA TYR A 15 -18.65 -1.69 1.58
C TYR A 15 -17.94 -0.95 0.44
N PHE A 16 -17.87 -1.57 -0.75
CA PHE A 16 -17.16 -0.98 -1.89
C PHE A 16 -18.04 -0.12 -2.78
N GLU A 17 -19.31 -0.38 -2.87
CA GLU A 17 -20.26 0.50 -3.55
C GLU A 17 -20.25 1.87 -2.88
N ASP A 18 -20.25 1.93 -1.55
CA ASP A 18 -20.14 3.16 -0.78
C ASP A 18 -18.79 3.86 -1.03
N THR A 19 -17.67 3.13 -0.98
CA THR A 19 -16.33 3.69 -1.22
C THR A 19 -16.16 4.21 -2.64
N LEU A 20 -16.67 3.51 -3.65
CA LEU A 20 -16.66 3.98 -5.04
C LEU A 20 -17.56 5.19 -5.23
N GLY A 21 -18.71 5.23 -4.54
CA GLY A 21 -19.59 6.39 -4.50
C GLY A 21 -18.90 7.61 -3.91
N ASP A 22 -18.15 7.43 -2.84
CA ASP A 22 -17.38 8.49 -2.19
C ASP A 22 -16.22 8.98 -3.08
N LEU A 23 -15.47 8.09 -3.71
CA LEU A 23 -14.44 8.45 -4.70
C LEU A 23 -15.03 9.23 -5.88
N GLY A 24 -16.22 8.88 -6.34
CA GLY A 24 -16.94 9.58 -7.41
C GLY A 24 -17.38 11.01 -7.04
N GLN A 25 -17.32 11.40 -5.76
CA GLN A 25 -17.60 12.75 -5.29
C GLN A 25 -16.35 13.65 -5.25
N ILE A 26 -15.16 13.07 -5.42
CA ILE A 26 -13.90 13.82 -5.44
C ILE A 26 -13.69 14.39 -6.84
N ASP A 27 -13.55 15.70 -6.93
CA ASP A 27 -13.09 16.37 -8.14
C ASP A 27 -11.56 16.22 -8.26
N PHE A 28 -11.13 15.18 -8.98
CA PHE A 28 -9.71 14.88 -9.16
C PHE A 28 -8.93 15.96 -9.90
N ASP A 29 -9.59 16.85 -10.65
CA ASP A 29 -8.94 18.02 -11.26
C ASP A 29 -8.41 19.01 -10.20
N THR A 30 -8.86 18.89 -8.95
CA THR A 30 -8.39 19.70 -7.82
C THR A 30 -7.35 19.00 -6.95
N VAL A 31 -7.08 17.71 -7.19
CA VAL A 31 -6.13 16.92 -6.43
C VAL A 31 -4.73 17.11 -6.99
N GLN A 32 -3.81 17.58 -6.17
CA GLN A 32 -2.40 17.77 -6.57
C GLN A 32 -1.53 16.56 -6.21
N ILE A 33 -1.81 15.92 -5.08
CA ILE A 33 -1.04 14.78 -4.57
C ILE A 33 -2.00 13.66 -4.18
N LEU A 34 -1.72 12.45 -4.65
CA LEU A 34 -2.44 11.23 -4.29
C LEU A 34 -1.50 10.25 -3.58
N PHE A 35 -1.80 9.95 -2.32
CA PHE A 35 -1.16 8.87 -1.59
C PHE A 35 -1.92 7.56 -1.80
N ILE A 36 -1.19 6.49 -2.14
CA ILE A 36 -1.75 5.15 -2.32
C ILE A 36 -1.07 4.19 -1.35
N GLY A 37 -1.76 3.87 -0.25
CA GLY A 37 -1.33 2.85 0.71
C GLY A 37 -2.10 1.55 0.49
N SER A 38 -1.48 0.57 -0.15
CA SER A 38 -2.10 -0.73 -0.44
C SER A 38 -1.06 -1.86 -0.37
N GLY A 39 -1.50 -3.11 -0.54
CA GLY A 39 -0.59 -4.27 -0.58
C GLY A 39 -0.80 -5.26 0.56
N LEU A 40 -1.10 -4.80 1.77
CA LEU A 40 -1.35 -5.72 2.90
C LEU A 40 -2.52 -6.68 2.62
N ASN A 41 -3.58 -6.21 1.96
CA ASN A 41 -4.70 -7.06 1.58
C ASN A 41 -4.34 -8.01 0.41
N ASP A 42 -3.45 -7.61 -0.48
CA ASP A 42 -2.94 -8.46 -1.55
C ASP A 42 -2.09 -9.60 -0.98
N TYR A 43 -1.23 -9.29 -0.03
CA TYR A 43 -0.47 -10.27 0.74
C TYR A 43 -1.40 -11.23 1.50
N HIS A 44 -2.39 -10.72 2.25
CA HIS A 44 -3.35 -11.55 2.98
C HIS A 44 -4.18 -12.46 2.07
N ALA A 45 -4.45 -12.05 0.85
CA ALA A 45 -5.16 -12.86 -0.14
C ALA A 45 -4.25 -13.88 -0.85
N GLY A 46 -2.93 -13.85 -0.61
CA GLY A 46 -1.96 -14.68 -1.32
C GLY A 46 -1.92 -14.40 -2.83
N ASN A 47 -2.17 -13.14 -3.23
CA ASN A 47 -2.17 -12.78 -4.64
C ASN A 47 -0.77 -12.93 -5.23
N PRO A 48 -0.62 -13.45 -6.46
CA PRO A 48 0.67 -13.46 -7.13
C PRO A 48 1.26 -12.06 -7.22
N ILE A 49 2.56 -11.94 -6.96
CA ILE A 49 3.25 -10.65 -7.05
C ILE A 49 3.34 -10.19 -8.50
N GLU A 50 3.70 -11.09 -9.43
CA GLU A 50 3.93 -10.77 -10.83
C GLU A 50 3.28 -11.80 -11.76
N SER A 51 2.87 -11.38 -12.95
CA SER A 51 2.42 -12.25 -14.03
C SER A 51 3.56 -12.54 -15.00
N VAL A 52 3.71 -13.79 -15.40
CA VAL A 52 4.74 -14.22 -16.39
C VAL A 52 4.32 -13.92 -17.82
N THR A 53 3.06 -13.59 -18.07
CA THR A 53 2.50 -13.45 -19.43
C THR A 53 1.97 -12.06 -19.74
N ASP A 54 1.46 -11.35 -18.74
CA ASP A 54 0.87 -10.02 -18.91
C ASP A 54 1.35 -9.08 -17.79
N PRO A 55 2.19 -8.09 -18.09
CA PRO A 55 2.66 -7.14 -17.09
C PRO A 55 1.55 -6.25 -16.51
N TYR A 56 0.39 -6.19 -17.14
CA TYR A 56 -0.78 -5.43 -16.68
C TYR A 56 -1.90 -6.33 -16.14
N ASP A 57 -1.60 -7.59 -15.83
CA ASP A 57 -2.56 -8.49 -15.20
C ASP A 57 -2.98 -7.96 -13.82
N GLU A 58 -4.17 -7.38 -13.77
CA GLU A 58 -4.74 -6.78 -12.55
C GLU A 58 -5.00 -7.79 -11.42
N TYR A 59 -4.88 -9.09 -11.69
CA TYR A 59 -4.93 -10.14 -10.66
C TYR A 59 -3.57 -10.40 -10.02
N THR A 60 -2.53 -9.67 -10.40
CA THR A 60 -1.23 -9.68 -9.75
C THR A 60 -0.95 -8.32 -9.11
N TYR A 61 -0.14 -8.32 -8.05
CA TYR A 61 0.14 -7.11 -7.30
C TYR A 61 0.82 -6.02 -8.17
N CYS A 62 1.92 -6.37 -8.83
CA CYS A 62 2.63 -5.44 -9.71
C CYS A 62 1.81 -5.04 -10.95
N GLY A 63 1.03 -5.96 -11.52
CA GLY A 63 0.17 -5.66 -12.66
C GLY A 63 -0.93 -4.67 -12.30
N ALA A 64 -1.49 -4.77 -11.09
CA ALA A 64 -2.44 -3.81 -10.58
C ALA A 64 -1.81 -2.42 -10.37
N ILE A 65 -0.60 -2.33 -9.81
CA ILE A 65 0.13 -1.06 -9.65
C ILE A 65 0.37 -0.41 -11.01
N ARG A 66 0.86 -1.16 -12.00
CA ARG A 66 1.09 -0.64 -13.37
C ARG A 66 -0.20 -0.10 -14.00
N SER A 67 -1.30 -0.83 -13.84
CA SER A 67 -2.60 -0.42 -14.39
C SER A 67 -3.08 0.88 -13.76
N ILE A 68 -3.00 1.02 -12.44
CA ILE A 68 -3.39 2.25 -11.73
C ILE A 68 -2.53 3.43 -12.17
N VAL A 69 -1.21 3.30 -12.14
CA VAL A 69 -0.30 4.38 -12.53
C VAL A 69 -0.59 4.83 -13.96
N LYS A 70 -0.79 3.87 -14.89
CA LYS A 70 -1.13 4.18 -16.27
C LYS A 70 -2.44 4.95 -16.37
N GLU A 71 -3.52 4.45 -15.75
CA GLU A 71 -4.84 5.09 -15.82
C GLU A 71 -4.84 6.49 -15.19
N LEU A 72 -4.15 6.66 -14.05
CA LEU A 72 -4.04 7.96 -13.40
C LEU A 72 -3.24 8.96 -14.24
N ARG A 73 -2.12 8.56 -14.82
CA ARG A 73 -1.32 9.43 -15.69
C ARG A 73 -2.02 9.80 -16.99
N GLU A 74 -2.83 8.90 -17.54
CA GLU A 74 -3.65 9.17 -18.74
C GLU A 74 -4.79 10.16 -18.43
N ALA A 75 -5.41 10.05 -17.25
CA ALA A 75 -6.52 10.91 -16.85
C ALA A 75 -6.06 12.24 -16.23
N TYR A 76 -4.99 12.22 -15.44
CA TYR A 76 -4.51 13.34 -14.63
C TYR A 76 -2.98 13.46 -14.74
N PRO A 77 -2.46 13.99 -15.86
CA PRO A 77 -1.01 13.99 -16.15
C PRO A 77 -0.17 14.80 -15.16
N ASP A 78 -0.75 15.78 -14.49
CA ASP A 78 -0.09 16.63 -13.49
C ASP A 78 -0.23 16.12 -12.05
N LEU A 79 -0.92 14.98 -11.85
CA LEU A 79 -1.13 14.40 -10.53
C LEU A 79 0.16 13.77 -10.01
N ARG A 80 0.66 14.25 -8.88
CA ARG A 80 1.75 13.61 -8.15
C ARG A 80 1.23 12.37 -7.44
N ILE A 81 1.78 11.20 -7.79
CA ILE A 81 1.38 9.91 -7.25
C ILE A 81 2.51 9.42 -6.34
N ILE A 82 2.16 9.10 -5.09
CA ILE A 82 3.10 8.61 -4.09
C ILE A 82 2.52 7.32 -3.49
N PHE A 83 3.23 6.21 -3.66
CA PHE A 83 2.88 4.95 -3.00
C PHE A 83 3.43 4.93 -1.57
N ILE A 84 2.79 4.16 -0.72
CA ILE A 84 3.21 3.93 0.66
C ILE A 84 3.20 2.43 0.87
N THR A 85 4.35 1.84 1.16
CA THR A 85 4.45 0.40 1.41
C THR A 85 3.58 -0.02 2.60
N PRO A 86 3.10 -1.28 2.64
CA PRO A 86 2.47 -1.80 3.85
C PRO A 86 3.43 -1.69 5.04
N PRO A 87 2.94 -1.41 6.26
CA PRO A 87 3.77 -1.44 7.45
C PRO A 87 4.13 -2.87 7.85
N TYR A 88 5.19 -3.03 8.65
CA TYR A 88 5.50 -4.30 9.31
C TYR A 88 4.32 -4.78 10.17
N THR A 89 4.04 -6.07 10.16
CA THR A 89 2.89 -6.66 10.85
C THR A 89 3.27 -7.89 11.67
N TRP A 90 2.50 -8.12 12.74
CA TRP A 90 2.58 -9.27 13.62
C TRP A 90 1.25 -10.01 13.64
N TYR A 91 1.30 -11.31 13.75
CA TYR A 91 0.13 -12.16 13.84
C TYR A 91 0.13 -12.87 15.19
N THR A 92 -0.81 -12.53 16.05
CA THR A 92 -0.93 -13.15 17.36
C THR A 92 -1.49 -14.58 17.30
N VAL A 93 -2.12 -14.92 16.17
CA VAL A 93 -2.62 -16.28 15.89
C VAL A 93 -2.49 -16.57 14.38
N PRO A 94 -1.55 -17.45 13.96
CA PRO A 94 -0.47 -18.04 14.76
C PRO A 94 0.51 -16.98 15.26
N GLU A 95 1.30 -17.26 16.28
CA GLU A 95 2.29 -16.34 16.84
C GLU A 95 3.52 -16.28 15.90
N VAL A 96 3.42 -15.46 14.83
CA VAL A 96 4.44 -15.28 13.79
C VAL A 96 4.48 -13.83 13.33
N THR A 97 5.60 -13.43 12.72
CA THR A 97 5.74 -12.14 12.06
C THR A 97 5.44 -12.26 10.56
N CYS A 98 5.28 -11.12 9.90
CA CYS A 98 5.11 -11.06 8.45
C CYS A 98 6.33 -11.56 7.65
N GLU A 99 7.50 -11.67 8.28
CA GLU A 99 8.72 -12.22 7.67
C GLU A 99 8.67 -13.75 7.51
N GLU A 100 7.86 -14.42 8.32
CA GLU A 100 7.76 -15.88 8.35
C GLU A 100 6.42 -16.40 7.82
N TYR A 101 5.42 -15.53 7.67
CA TYR A 101 4.06 -15.91 7.34
C TYR A 101 3.77 -15.78 5.86
N ASP A 102 4.10 -16.81 5.08
CA ASP A 102 3.72 -16.90 3.67
C ASP A 102 2.25 -17.35 3.55
N LEU A 103 1.43 -16.49 2.95
CA LEU A 103 0.00 -16.70 2.72
C LEU A 103 -0.33 -17.16 1.29
N GLY A 104 0.68 -17.55 0.52
CA GLY A 104 0.55 -18.17 -0.81
C GLY A 104 1.16 -17.37 -1.96
N GLY A 105 1.52 -16.11 -1.72
CA GLY A 105 2.18 -15.25 -2.71
C GLY A 105 3.61 -14.85 -2.34
N GLY A 106 4.09 -15.30 -1.18
CA GLY A 106 5.35 -14.91 -0.55
C GLY A 106 5.12 -14.27 0.82
N VAL A 107 6.19 -13.85 1.49
CA VAL A 107 6.13 -13.09 2.73
C VAL A 107 5.85 -11.60 2.44
N LEU A 108 5.49 -10.82 3.44
CA LEU A 108 5.11 -9.41 3.20
C LEU A 108 6.26 -8.59 2.59
N GLU A 109 7.49 -8.86 2.98
CA GLU A 109 8.68 -8.19 2.44
C GLU A 109 8.83 -8.40 0.92
N ASP A 110 8.40 -9.55 0.36
CA ASP A 110 8.42 -9.79 -1.08
C ASP A 110 7.48 -8.81 -1.82
N TYR A 111 6.31 -8.51 -1.23
CA TYR A 111 5.38 -7.51 -1.78
C TYR A 111 5.93 -6.09 -1.65
N VAL A 112 6.53 -5.75 -0.51
CA VAL A 112 7.17 -4.44 -0.28
C VAL A 112 8.28 -4.19 -1.29
N ASN A 113 9.20 -5.14 -1.45
CA ASN A 113 10.29 -5.04 -2.42
C ASN A 113 9.79 -4.95 -3.86
N ALA A 114 8.71 -5.68 -4.18
CA ALA A 114 8.09 -5.60 -5.49
C ALA A 114 7.43 -4.23 -5.74
N GLU A 115 6.77 -3.65 -4.73
CA GLU A 115 6.19 -2.30 -4.83
C GLU A 115 7.26 -1.24 -5.05
N ILE A 116 8.32 -1.25 -4.26
CA ILE A 116 9.46 -0.34 -4.41
C ILE A 116 10.05 -0.47 -5.82
N GLY A 117 10.36 -1.69 -6.25
CA GLY A 117 10.97 -1.94 -7.55
C GLY A 117 10.08 -1.54 -8.72
N ILE A 118 8.76 -1.73 -8.64
CA ILE A 118 7.85 -1.33 -9.72
C ILE A 118 7.61 0.18 -9.73
N CYS A 119 7.53 0.84 -8.58
CA CYS A 119 7.45 2.29 -8.49
C CYS A 119 8.70 2.95 -9.09
N GLU A 120 9.89 2.44 -8.77
CA GLU A 120 11.15 2.88 -9.35
C GLU A 120 11.18 2.71 -10.87
N ALA A 121 10.74 1.56 -11.38
CA ALA A 121 10.68 1.29 -12.81
C ALA A 121 9.66 2.17 -13.57
N LEU A 122 8.63 2.66 -12.88
CA LEU A 122 7.61 3.54 -13.43
C LEU A 122 7.91 5.03 -13.20
N ASP A 123 9.02 5.38 -12.55
CA ASP A 123 9.32 6.75 -12.13
C ASP A 123 8.16 7.34 -11.29
N VAL A 124 7.74 6.59 -10.27
CA VAL A 124 6.71 6.96 -9.30
C VAL A 124 7.33 6.94 -7.91
N GLU A 125 6.97 7.93 -7.11
CA GLU A 125 7.46 8.04 -5.74
C GLU A 125 6.90 6.94 -4.84
N VAL A 126 7.73 6.47 -3.90
CA VAL A 126 7.33 5.50 -2.88
C VAL A 126 7.92 5.86 -1.54
N ILE A 127 7.11 5.81 -0.49
CA ILE A 127 7.54 5.96 0.90
C ILE A 127 7.59 4.58 1.53
N ASP A 128 8.78 4.15 1.90
CA ASP A 128 8.97 2.87 2.56
C ASP A 128 8.70 3.02 4.06
N ILE A 129 7.54 2.55 4.50
CA ILE A 129 7.20 2.49 5.93
C ILE A 129 7.38 1.09 6.52
N TYR A 130 7.78 0.11 5.71
CA TYR A 130 8.03 -1.24 6.19
C TYR A 130 9.33 -1.33 6.97
N HIS A 131 10.44 -0.85 6.38
CA HIS A 131 11.77 -1.04 6.94
C HIS A 131 12.10 -0.03 8.05
N ASP A 132 11.69 1.23 7.91
CA ASP A 132 12.11 2.31 8.80
C ASP A 132 10.98 2.93 9.63
N TYR A 133 9.79 2.35 9.58
CA TYR A 133 8.60 2.98 10.13
C TYR A 133 8.56 2.97 11.66
N TYR A 134 8.61 1.82 12.28
CA TYR A 134 8.77 1.68 13.73
C TYR A 134 9.55 0.43 14.09
N PRO A 135 10.21 0.44 15.28
CA PRO A 135 10.96 -0.73 15.72
C PRO A 135 10.10 -1.99 15.75
N HIS A 136 10.67 -3.10 15.29
CA HIS A 136 10.02 -4.41 15.27
C HIS A 136 10.95 -5.54 15.71
N ASP A 137 12.05 -5.18 16.40
CA ASP A 137 13.03 -6.13 16.93
C ASP A 137 12.45 -6.98 18.08
N ASN A 138 11.42 -6.47 18.77
CA ASN A 138 10.80 -7.13 19.89
C ASN A 138 9.31 -7.31 19.66
N TRP A 139 8.78 -8.46 20.06
CA TRP A 139 7.37 -8.77 19.97
C TRP A 139 6.46 -7.76 20.72
N ASP A 140 6.96 -7.20 21.82
CA ASP A 140 6.20 -6.21 22.60
C ASP A 140 6.03 -4.87 21.86
N ASP A 141 6.83 -4.59 20.83
CA ASP A 141 6.73 -3.35 20.04
C ASP A 141 5.38 -3.26 19.30
N LEU A 142 4.77 -4.40 18.97
CA LEU A 142 3.47 -4.42 18.33
C LEU A 142 2.41 -3.59 19.08
N TYR A 143 2.38 -3.67 20.43
CA TYR A 143 1.39 -2.96 21.24
C TYR A 143 1.69 -1.48 21.46
N LEU A 144 2.91 -1.04 21.13
CA LEU A 144 3.24 0.39 21.11
C LEU A 144 2.59 1.12 19.94
N TYR A 145 2.51 0.47 18.78
CA TYR A 145 2.16 1.10 17.51
C TYR A 145 0.88 0.58 16.88
N THR A 146 0.40 -0.58 17.33
CA THR A 146 -0.81 -1.23 16.80
C THR A 146 -1.73 -1.66 17.92
N ASP A 147 -3.01 -1.92 17.60
CA ASP A 147 -3.97 -2.48 18.54
C ASP A 147 -3.94 -4.02 18.53
N ASP A 148 -3.57 -4.62 17.39
CA ASP A 148 -3.68 -6.07 17.16
C ASP A 148 -2.53 -6.67 16.34
N GLY A 149 -1.46 -5.91 16.13
CA GLY A 149 -0.33 -6.29 15.28
C GLY A 149 -0.49 -5.86 13.82
N LEU A 150 -1.68 -5.44 13.39
CA LEU A 150 -2.00 -5.09 11.99
C LEU A 150 -2.44 -3.64 11.84
N HIS A 151 -3.35 -3.18 12.71
CA HIS A 151 -3.98 -1.89 12.59
C HIS A 151 -3.28 -0.87 13.49
N PRO A 152 -2.71 0.21 12.91
CA PRO A 152 -2.04 1.24 13.69
C PRO A 152 -2.96 1.86 14.75
N ASN A 153 -2.52 1.89 16.00
CA ASN A 153 -3.16 2.65 17.07
C ASN A 153 -2.91 4.16 16.90
N GLU A 154 -3.26 4.98 17.89
CA GLU A 154 -3.07 6.43 17.82
C GLU A 154 -1.60 6.80 17.60
N VAL A 155 -0.68 6.17 18.32
CA VAL A 155 0.78 6.41 18.20
C VAL A 155 1.30 5.99 16.82
N GLY A 156 0.88 4.82 16.33
CA GLY A 156 1.22 4.36 15.00
C GLY A 156 0.72 5.31 13.90
N ARG A 157 -0.53 5.79 14.01
CA ARG A 157 -1.09 6.76 13.05
C ARG A 157 -0.37 8.11 13.07
N GLU A 158 -0.01 8.62 14.27
CA GLU A 158 0.78 9.85 14.37
C GLU A 158 2.14 9.68 13.70
N LYS A 159 2.78 8.53 13.88
CA LYS A 159 4.07 8.25 13.25
C LYS A 159 3.95 8.18 11.72
N ILE A 160 2.93 7.52 11.17
CA ILE A 160 2.66 7.55 9.72
C ILE A 160 2.48 9.01 9.24
N ALA A 161 1.62 9.76 9.89
CA ALA A 161 1.35 11.14 9.51
C ALA A 161 2.61 12.00 9.52
N GLN A 162 3.49 11.82 10.54
CA GLN A 162 4.76 12.54 10.60
C GLN A 162 5.70 12.13 9.46
N THR A 163 5.81 10.84 9.16
CA THR A 163 6.62 10.34 8.03
C THR A 163 6.18 10.94 6.70
N LEU A 164 4.88 10.97 6.44
CA LEU A 164 4.33 11.58 5.22
C LEU A 164 4.59 13.09 5.15
N ALA A 165 4.42 13.79 6.29
CA ALA A 165 4.68 15.22 6.37
C ALA A 165 6.16 15.55 6.16
N ASP A 166 7.06 14.79 6.76
CA ASP A 166 8.51 14.97 6.61
C ASP A 166 8.94 14.71 5.15
N TYR A 167 8.40 13.69 4.52
CA TYR A 167 8.64 13.40 3.11
C TYR A 167 8.19 14.55 2.20
N LEU A 168 6.98 15.06 2.40
CA LEU A 168 6.47 16.18 1.63
C LEU A 168 7.31 17.44 1.84
N ASN A 169 7.68 17.77 3.07
CA ASN A 169 8.50 18.94 3.37
C ASN A 169 9.87 18.87 2.68
N GLN A 170 10.50 17.69 2.65
CA GLN A 170 11.78 17.50 1.96
C GLN A 170 11.68 17.67 0.45
N THR A 171 10.61 17.14 -0.15
CA THR A 171 10.46 17.11 -1.62
C THR A 171 9.82 18.35 -2.20
N LEU A 172 9.08 19.15 -1.42
CA LEU A 172 8.52 20.44 -1.85
C LEU A 172 9.54 21.60 -1.79
N ASP A 173 10.59 21.46 -0.96
CA ASP A 173 11.66 22.46 -0.87
C ASP A 173 12.71 22.33 -2.00
N GLU A 174 12.63 21.27 -2.82
CA GLU A 174 13.54 20.99 -3.94
C GLU A 174 13.03 21.50 -5.31
N GLU A 175 11.79 21.96 -5.40
CA GLU A 175 11.17 22.57 -6.58
C GLU A 175 11.32 24.11 -6.58
#